data_d59747a315fa41b051880920cd4ecd4a
#
_entry.id   d59747a315fa41b051880920cd4ecd4a
#
_cell.length_a   1.000
_cell.length_b   1.000
_cell.length_c   1.000
_cell.angle_alpha   90.00
_cell.angle_beta   90.00
_cell.angle_gamma   90.00
#
_symmetry.space_group_name_H-M   'P 1'
#
loop_
_entity.id
_entity.type
_entity.pdbx_description
1 polymer ?
#
loop_
_entity_poly.entity_id
_entity_poly.type
_entity_poly.pdbx_seq_one_letter_code
_entity_poly.pdbx_strand_id
1 'polypeptide(L)'
;AEISAGQKLATLVSSNRLKLSLYYSYAYLDQLQVGQTASVSIPSIMSVVSGKVSEINKVEFITPEGSKCFEAVVTLDNPGTLTEGMAASAVLDGGSGPIYPYQSGSLTYQESREVAAKVAGPLKTSYLKNYIPVKKGQAILVLGPEELDRQFGEKRESVASARESVESARTAEESAR
;
A
#
# COMPACT_ATOMS: atom_id res chain seq x y z
N ALA A 1 -19.74 1.66 -16.82
CA ALA A 1 -19.50 2.39 -15.57
C ALA A 1 -18.53 3.52 -15.85
N GLU A 2 -18.74 4.65 -15.20
CA GLU A 2 -17.87 5.82 -15.30
C GLU A 2 -16.92 5.85 -14.12
N ILE A 3 -15.69 6.19 -14.36
CA ILE A 3 -14.64 6.31 -13.36
C ILE A 3 -14.29 7.78 -13.19
N SER A 4 -14.26 8.25 -11.95
CA SER A 4 -13.85 9.62 -11.63
C SER A 4 -12.34 9.72 -11.39
N ALA A 5 -11.76 10.87 -11.68
CA ALA A 5 -10.37 11.13 -11.31
C ALA A 5 -10.20 11.06 -9.79
N GLY A 6 -9.14 10.41 -9.33
CA GLY A 6 -8.90 10.14 -7.90
C GLY A 6 -9.64 8.91 -7.33
N GLN A 7 -10.56 8.31 -8.08
CA GLN A 7 -11.29 7.14 -7.61
C GLN A 7 -10.33 5.97 -7.40
N LYS A 8 -10.39 5.35 -6.21
CA LYS A 8 -9.66 4.13 -5.89
C LYS A 8 -10.17 2.98 -6.76
N LEU A 9 -9.26 2.32 -7.47
CA LEU A 9 -9.55 1.23 -8.39
C LEU A 9 -9.20 -0.13 -7.80
N ALA A 10 -8.04 -0.22 -7.16
CA ALA A 10 -7.53 -1.45 -6.59
C ALA A 10 -6.51 -1.15 -5.48
N THR A 11 -6.24 -2.16 -4.67
CA THR A 11 -5.09 -2.18 -3.78
C THR A 11 -4.14 -3.29 -4.26
N LEU A 12 -2.92 -2.92 -4.58
CA LEU A 12 -1.84 -3.86 -4.91
C LEU A 12 -1.08 -4.16 -3.63
N VAL A 13 -0.87 -5.44 -3.35
CA VAL A 13 -0.12 -5.90 -2.19
C VAL A 13 1.04 -6.78 -2.63
N SER A 14 2.16 -6.67 -1.93
CA SER A 14 3.25 -7.64 -2.06
C SER A 14 2.97 -8.79 -1.10
N SER A 15 2.59 -9.94 -1.64
CA SER A 15 2.30 -11.12 -0.84
C SER A 15 3.52 -11.91 -0.38
N ASN A 16 4.73 -11.52 -0.80
CA ASN A 16 5.96 -12.24 -0.51
C ASN A 16 6.39 -12.10 0.94
N ARG A 17 6.06 -10.97 1.57
CA ARG A 17 6.41 -10.68 2.96
C ARG A 17 5.22 -10.13 3.73
N LEU A 18 5.13 -10.56 4.98
CA LEU A 18 4.15 -10.08 5.93
C LEU A 18 4.87 -9.46 7.13
N LYS A 19 4.17 -8.62 7.82
CA LYS A 19 4.58 -8.02 9.09
C LYS A 19 3.54 -8.30 10.17
N LEU A 20 4.02 -8.38 11.39
CA LEU A 20 3.25 -8.62 12.59
C LEU A 20 3.69 -7.63 13.65
N SER A 21 2.81 -6.71 14.03
CA SER A 21 3.04 -5.77 15.12
C SER A 21 2.53 -6.38 16.42
N LEU A 22 3.40 -6.44 17.43
CA LEU A 22 3.11 -7.02 18.73
C LEU A 22 3.63 -6.13 19.86
N TYR A 23 2.96 -6.20 21.00
CA TYR A 23 3.34 -5.47 22.19
C TYR A 23 4.03 -6.40 23.20
N TYR A 24 5.20 -5.97 23.69
CA TYR A 24 6.00 -6.68 24.68
C TYR A 24 6.18 -5.83 25.93
N SER A 25 6.31 -6.48 27.08
CA SER A 25 6.54 -5.75 28.33
C SER A 25 7.82 -4.91 28.26
N TYR A 26 7.72 -3.68 28.72
CA TYR A 26 8.82 -2.72 28.72
C TYR A 26 10.05 -3.22 29.51
N ALA A 27 9.86 -4.18 30.43
CA ALA A 27 10.95 -4.83 31.16
C ALA A 27 11.94 -5.58 30.27
N TYR A 28 11.55 -5.93 29.04
CA TYR A 28 12.39 -6.65 28.09
C TYR A 28 13.00 -5.76 27.00
N LEU A 29 12.80 -4.43 27.09
CA LEU A 29 13.22 -3.52 26.03
C LEU A 29 14.73 -3.61 25.71
N ASP A 30 15.56 -3.74 26.73
CA ASP A 30 17.02 -3.82 26.57
C ASP A 30 17.52 -5.20 26.10
N GLN A 31 16.66 -6.21 26.10
CA GLN A 31 16.98 -7.57 25.68
C GLN A 31 16.61 -7.81 24.22
N LEU A 32 15.88 -6.90 23.57
CA LEU A 32 15.41 -7.03 22.19
C LEU A 32 16.18 -6.12 21.26
N GLN A 33 16.54 -6.67 20.10
CA GLN A 33 17.27 -5.94 19.07
C GLN A 33 16.67 -6.17 17.68
N VAL A 34 16.78 -5.17 16.82
CA VAL A 34 16.44 -5.28 15.41
C VAL A 34 17.35 -6.33 14.75
N GLY A 35 16.76 -7.19 13.93
CA GLY A 35 17.44 -8.33 13.29
C GLY A 35 17.36 -9.65 14.07
N GLN A 36 16.90 -9.61 15.32
CA GLN A 36 16.71 -10.80 16.15
C GLN A 36 15.68 -11.74 15.55
N THR A 37 15.93 -13.06 15.66
CA THR A 37 15.03 -14.08 15.17
C THR A 37 13.79 -14.21 16.08
N ALA A 38 12.63 -14.38 15.48
CA ALA A 38 11.36 -14.60 16.12
C ALA A 38 10.72 -15.91 15.66
N SER A 39 10.16 -16.68 16.60
CA SER A 39 9.29 -17.84 16.30
C SER A 39 7.86 -17.38 16.20
N VAL A 40 7.32 -17.31 14.97
CA VAL A 40 5.95 -16.85 14.72
C VAL A 40 5.01 -18.03 14.61
N SER A 41 4.11 -18.16 15.59
CA SER A 41 3.06 -19.17 15.62
C SER A 41 1.79 -18.65 14.97
N ILE A 42 1.21 -19.44 14.05
CA ILE A 42 0.00 -19.11 13.30
C ILE A 42 -1.02 -20.23 13.50
N PRO A 43 -1.89 -20.10 14.50
CA PRO A 43 -2.79 -21.19 14.92
C PRO A 43 -3.75 -21.67 13.82
N SER A 44 -4.21 -20.76 12.94
CA SER A 44 -5.17 -21.09 11.87
C SER A 44 -4.67 -22.15 10.87
N ILE A 45 -3.35 -22.27 10.75
CA ILE A 45 -2.70 -23.28 9.87
C ILE A 45 -1.81 -24.26 10.68
N MET A 46 -1.84 -24.19 12.01
CA MET A 46 -1.04 -25.00 12.92
C MET A 46 0.46 -25.00 12.54
N SER A 47 0.99 -23.84 12.17
CA SER A 47 2.38 -23.70 11.69
C SER A 47 3.15 -22.69 12.53
N VAL A 48 4.46 -22.93 12.61
CA VAL A 48 5.43 -21.99 13.18
C VAL A 48 6.41 -21.60 12.08
N VAL A 49 6.54 -20.31 11.83
CA VAL A 49 7.40 -19.73 10.79
C VAL A 49 8.47 -18.86 11.45
N SER A 50 9.67 -18.88 10.91
CA SER A 50 10.73 -17.97 11.36
C SER A 50 10.48 -16.57 10.84
N GLY A 51 10.56 -15.58 11.72
CA GLY A 51 10.54 -14.16 11.41
C GLY A 51 11.76 -13.45 11.96
N LYS A 52 11.86 -12.15 11.69
CA LYS A 52 12.90 -11.26 12.24
C LYS A 52 12.28 -9.98 12.75
N VAL A 53 12.77 -9.49 13.88
CA VAL A 53 12.43 -8.16 14.38
C VAL A 53 12.97 -7.13 13.38
N SER A 54 12.08 -6.38 12.75
CA SER A 54 12.44 -5.35 11.76
C SER A 54 12.45 -3.95 12.37
N GLU A 55 11.64 -3.73 13.40
CA GLU A 55 11.48 -2.42 14.03
C GLU A 55 11.12 -2.59 15.51
N ILE A 56 11.61 -1.68 16.34
CA ILE A 56 11.25 -1.56 17.75
C ILE A 56 10.82 -0.11 18.02
N ASN A 57 9.53 0.06 18.28
CA ASN A 57 8.94 1.35 18.61
C ASN A 57 8.91 1.51 20.13
N LYS A 58 9.75 2.40 20.64
CA LYS A 58 9.89 2.65 22.09
C LYS A 58 8.79 3.55 22.66
N VAL A 59 7.72 3.80 21.89
CA VAL A 59 6.57 4.55 22.38
C VAL A 59 5.81 3.67 23.38
N GLU A 60 5.61 4.19 24.58
CA GLU A 60 4.92 3.47 25.64
C GLU A 60 3.44 3.24 25.26
N PHE A 61 3.04 2.00 25.32
CA PHE A 61 1.64 1.58 25.32
C PHE A 61 1.30 1.06 26.71
N ILE A 62 0.26 1.61 27.33
CA ILE A 62 -0.21 1.15 28.65
C ILE A 62 -1.42 0.25 28.40
N THR A 63 -1.30 -0.99 28.87
CA THR A 63 -2.41 -1.96 28.79
C THR A 63 -3.55 -1.57 29.74
N PRO A 64 -4.77 -2.07 29.53
CA PRO A 64 -5.90 -1.83 30.46
C PRO A 64 -5.59 -2.18 31.91
N GLU A 65 -4.69 -3.14 32.15
CA GLU A 65 -4.26 -3.59 33.48
C GLU A 65 -3.12 -2.73 34.04
N GLY A 66 -2.70 -1.65 33.32
CA GLY A 66 -1.66 -0.71 33.75
C GLY A 66 -0.22 -1.14 33.46
N SER A 67 -0.01 -2.23 32.71
CA SER A 67 1.33 -2.67 32.36
C SER A 67 1.88 -1.82 31.21
N LYS A 68 3.14 -1.42 31.31
CA LYS A 68 3.85 -0.70 30.23
C LYS A 68 4.38 -1.70 29.20
N CYS A 69 4.07 -1.46 27.94
CA CYS A 69 4.53 -2.23 26.78
C CYS A 69 5.16 -1.30 25.74
N PHE A 70 5.97 -1.88 24.88
CA PHE A 70 6.48 -1.27 23.65
C PHE A 70 6.11 -2.15 22.46
N GLU A 71 6.08 -1.57 21.27
CA GLU A 71 5.78 -2.29 20.04
C GLU A 71 7.06 -2.84 19.40
N ALA A 72 7.04 -4.10 18.99
CA ALA A 72 8.03 -4.65 18.07
C ALA A 72 7.32 -5.20 16.82
N VAL A 73 7.87 -4.86 15.66
CA VAL A 73 7.40 -5.35 14.37
C VAL A 73 8.26 -6.49 13.91
N VAL A 74 7.64 -7.64 13.69
CA VAL A 74 8.29 -8.85 13.17
C VAL A 74 7.92 -9.01 11.70
N THR A 75 8.91 -9.14 10.82
CA THR A 75 8.71 -9.48 9.41
C THR A 75 8.99 -10.95 9.18
N LEU A 76 8.19 -11.57 8.31
CA LEU A 76 8.34 -12.97 7.92
C LEU A 76 8.10 -13.13 6.42
N ASP A 77 8.83 -14.07 5.82
CA ASP A 77 8.62 -14.45 4.44
C ASP A 77 7.37 -15.33 4.34
N ASN A 78 6.57 -15.11 3.30
CA ASN A 78 5.35 -15.88 3.08
C ASN A 78 5.68 -17.16 2.29
N PRO A 79 5.46 -18.34 2.86
CA PRO A 79 5.61 -19.60 2.13
C PRO A 79 4.51 -19.82 1.07
N GLY A 80 3.58 -18.86 0.90
CA GLY A 80 2.48 -18.92 -0.06
C GLY A 80 1.12 -19.26 0.56
N THR A 81 1.07 -19.56 1.84
CA THR A 81 -0.15 -19.96 2.57
C THR A 81 -0.67 -18.88 3.52
N LEU A 82 0.13 -17.83 3.76
CA LEU A 82 -0.21 -16.77 4.69
C LEU A 82 -0.95 -15.64 4.00
N THR A 83 -1.99 -15.15 4.65
CA THR A 83 -2.79 -14.02 4.19
C THR A 83 -2.93 -12.96 5.28
N GLU A 84 -3.22 -11.75 4.87
CA GLU A 84 -3.57 -10.66 5.77
C GLU A 84 -4.76 -11.04 6.66
N GLY A 85 -4.74 -10.58 7.91
CA GLY A 85 -5.80 -10.83 8.89
C GLY A 85 -5.63 -12.13 9.68
N MET A 86 -4.73 -13.04 9.32
CA MET A 86 -4.46 -14.21 10.12
C MET A 86 -3.89 -13.82 11.48
N ALA A 87 -4.47 -14.38 12.55
CA ALA A 87 -3.95 -14.18 13.90
C ALA A 87 -2.59 -14.89 14.05
N ALA A 88 -1.65 -14.20 14.66
CA ALA A 88 -0.31 -14.73 14.90
C ALA A 88 0.27 -14.18 16.21
N SER A 89 1.22 -14.91 16.75
CA SER A 89 1.99 -14.52 17.93
C SER A 89 3.46 -14.82 17.69
N ALA A 90 4.35 -13.94 18.11
CA ALA A 90 5.79 -14.15 17.96
C ALA A 90 6.48 -14.23 19.31
N VAL A 91 7.23 -15.30 19.51
CA VAL A 91 8.09 -15.48 20.67
C VAL A 91 9.50 -15.09 20.29
N LEU A 92 10.11 -14.23 21.11
CA LEU A 92 11.48 -13.73 20.93
C LEU A 92 12.41 -14.38 21.95
N ASP A 93 13.68 -14.54 21.61
CA ASP A 93 14.69 -15.06 22.54
C ASP A 93 15.36 -13.87 23.25
N GLY A 94 15.12 -13.73 24.53
CA GLY A 94 15.71 -12.67 25.36
C GLY A 94 17.13 -12.98 25.89
N GLY A 95 17.72 -14.10 25.47
CA GLY A 95 19.02 -14.55 26.03
C GLY A 95 18.91 -15.20 27.41
N SER A 96 17.96 -14.79 28.23
CA SER A 96 17.62 -15.41 29.54
C SER A 96 16.36 -16.28 29.48
N GLY A 97 15.73 -16.37 28.30
CA GLY A 97 14.54 -17.18 28.07
C GLY A 97 13.58 -16.56 27.05
N PRO A 98 12.49 -17.27 26.74
CA PRO A 98 11.53 -16.81 25.74
C PRO A 98 10.72 -15.61 26.26
N ILE A 99 10.59 -14.60 25.41
CA ILE A 99 9.80 -13.41 25.66
C ILE A 99 8.51 -13.51 24.83
N TYR A 100 7.38 -13.48 25.52
CA TYR A 100 6.06 -13.58 24.94
C TYR A 100 5.44 -12.19 24.76
N PRO A 101 4.66 -11.96 23.69
CA PRO A 101 3.90 -10.74 23.55
C PRO A 101 2.72 -10.69 24.52
N TYR A 102 2.26 -9.49 24.82
CA TYR A 102 1.09 -9.26 25.68
C TYR A 102 -0.18 -9.94 25.10
N GLN A 103 -0.34 -9.89 23.78
CA GLN A 103 -1.44 -10.52 23.07
C GLN A 103 -1.03 -10.89 21.64
N SER A 104 -1.83 -11.74 20.99
CA SER A 104 -1.67 -12.01 19.56
C SER A 104 -2.03 -10.80 18.72
N GLY A 105 -1.35 -10.65 17.59
CA GLY A 105 -1.64 -9.68 16.57
C GLY A 105 -2.21 -10.31 15.30
N SER A 106 -2.41 -9.49 14.27
CA SER A 106 -2.82 -9.94 12.96
C SER A 106 -1.73 -9.69 11.93
N LEU A 107 -1.52 -10.64 11.03
CA LEU A 107 -0.61 -10.47 9.90
C LEU A 107 -1.13 -9.38 8.96
N THR A 108 -0.23 -8.53 8.49
CA THR A 108 -0.49 -7.53 7.45
C THR A 108 0.55 -7.62 6.36
N TYR A 109 0.22 -7.24 5.13
CA TYR A 109 1.23 -7.17 4.08
C TYR A 109 2.26 -6.08 4.38
N GLN A 110 3.53 -6.37 4.13
CA GLN A 110 4.60 -5.39 4.36
C GLN A 110 4.48 -4.20 3.43
N GLU A 111 4.08 -4.45 2.18
CA GLU A 111 3.89 -3.42 1.18
C GLU A 111 2.48 -3.48 0.62
N SER A 112 1.80 -2.35 0.66
CA SER A 112 0.48 -2.14 0.09
C SER A 112 0.47 -0.81 -0.66
N ARG A 113 -0.10 -0.78 -1.85
CA ARG A 113 -0.20 0.43 -2.66
C ARG A 113 -1.59 0.55 -3.26
N GLU A 114 -2.22 1.67 -3.01
CA GLU A 114 -3.47 2.01 -3.66
C GLU A 114 -3.25 2.49 -5.10
N VAL A 115 -4.05 1.98 -6.00
CA VAL A 115 -4.11 2.43 -7.39
C VAL A 115 -5.39 3.22 -7.58
N ALA A 116 -5.26 4.50 -7.90
CA ALA A 116 -6.37 5.39 -8.19
C ALA A 116 -6.32 5.83 -9.67
N ALA A 117 -7.48 6.16 -10.21
CA ALA A 117 -7.60 6.70 -11.55
C ALA A 117 -6.97 8.09 -11.61
N LYS A 118 -6.09 8.33 -12.57
CA LYS A 118 -5.48 9.65 -12.80
C LYS A 118 -6.38 10.59 -13.61
N VAL A 119 -7.27 10.01 -14.39
CA VAL A 119 -8.21 10.74 -15.27
C VAL A 119 -9.61 10.15 -15.12
N ALA A 120 -10.63 10.97 -15.34
CA ALA A 120 -11.99 10.48 -15.45
C ALA A 120 -12.24 9.87 -16.84
N GLY A 121 -13.21 8.97 -16.94
CA GLY A 121 -13.64 8.42 -18.22
C GLY A 121 -14.49 7.17 -18.09
N PRO A 122 -15.18 6.77 -19.18
CA PRO A 122 -15.97 5.56 -19.20
C PRO A 122 -15.06 4.32 -19.14
N LEU A 123 -15.45 3.36 -18.34
CA LEU A 123 -14.77 2.09 -18.23
C LEU A 123 -15.01 1.25 -19.51
N LYS A 124 -13.96 1.03 -20.30
CA LYS A 124 -14.01 0.20 -21.50
C LYS A 124 -13.81 -1.27 -21.17
N THR A 125 -12.77 -1.57 -20.42
CA THR A 125 -12.43 -2.96 -20.05
C THR A 125 -11.83 -2.99 -18.65
N SER A 126 -12.23 -3.98 -17.84
CA SER A 126 -11.65 -4.25 -16.54
C SER A 126 -11.09 -5.66 -16.52
N TYR A 127 -9.82 -5.78 -16.14
CA TYR A 127 -9.13 -7.05 -15.88
C TYR A 127 -8.98 -7.28 -14.36
N LEU A 128 -9.57 -6.38 -13.57
CA LEU A 128 -9.53 -6.48 -12.11
C LEU A 128 -10.31 -7.71 -11.65
N LYS A 129 -9.63 -8.54 -10.92
CA LYS A 129 -10.20 -9.65 -10.16
C LYS A 129 -9.47 -9.71 -8.82
N ASN A 130 -10.15 -10.10 -7.77
CA ASN A 130 -9.54 -10.23 -6.46
C ASN A 130 -8.49 -11.36 -6.45
N TYR A 131 -7.39 -11.12 -5.76
CA TYR A 131 -6.34 -12.11 -5.50
C TYR A 131 -5.63 -12.66 -6.74
N ILE A 132 -5.58 -11.90 -7.83
CA ILE A 132 -4.79 -12.28 -9.01
C ILE A 132 -3.41 -11.64 -8.95
N PRO A 133 -2.35 -12.40 -9.23
CA PRO A 133 -1.03 -11.82 -9.40
C PRO A 133 -0.97 -10.92 -10.63
N VAL A 134 -0.43 -9.72 -10.46
CA VAL A 134 -0.22 -8.75 -11.54
C VAL A 134 1.26 -8.47 -11.72
N LYS A 135 1.68 -8.25 -12.98
CA LYS A 135 3.06 -7.93 -13.32
C LYS A 135 3.22 -6.43 -13.53
N LYS A 136 4.43 -5.93 -13.33
CA LYS A 136 4.77 -4.54 -13.64
C LYS A 136 4.48 -4.24 -15.13
N GLY A 137 3.72 -3.17 -15.37
CA GLY A 137 3.31 -2.77 -16.73
C GLY A 137 2.07 -3.49 -17.26
N GLN A 138 1.49 -4.43 -16.51
CA GLN A 138 0.25 -5.07 -16.91
C GLN A 138 -0.92 -4.11 -16.81
N ALA A 139 -1.72 -4.02 -17.88
CA ALA A 139 -2.97 -3.26 -17.84
C ALA A 139 -3.98 -3.97 -16.93
N ILE A 140 -4.48 -3.25 -15.94
CA ILE A 140 -5.51 -3.74 -15.01
C ILE A 140 -6.89 -3.19 -15.35
N LEU A 141 -6.93 -2.05 -16.06
CA LEU A 141 -8.15 -1.35 -16.45
C LEU A 141 -7.87 -0.50 -17.67
N VAL A 142 -8.83 -0.40 -18.58
CA VAL A 142 -8.78 0.46 -19.75
C VAL A 142 -9.96 1.40 -19.72
N LEU A 143 -9.68 2.71 -19.74
CA LEU A 143 -10.70 3.75 -19.90
C LEU A 143 -10.92 4.04 -21.39
N GLY A 144 -12.14 4.44 -21.74
CA GLY A 144 -12.46 4.88 -23.09
C GLY A 144 -11.80 6.23 -23.41
N PRO A 145 -11.42 6.49 -24.67
CA PRO A 145 -10.77 7.72 -25.09
C PRO A 145 -11.72 8.94 -25.15
N GLU A 146 -13.03 8.73 -25.07
CA GLU A 146 -14.06 9.74 -25.38
C GLU A 146 -13.85 11.08 -24.65
N GLU A 147 -13.50 11.05 -23.37
CA GLU A 147 -13.23 12.27 -22.61
C GLU A 147 -11.89 12.91 -22.98
N LEU A 148 -10.87 12.12 -23.25
CA LEU A 148 -9.58 12.61 -23.73
C LEU A 148 -9.71 13.21 -25.14
N ASP A 149 -10.43 12.54 -26.04
CA ASP A 149 -10.69 13.03 -27.40
C ASP A 149 -11.48 14.34 -27.38
N ARG A 150 -12.47 14.46 -26.47
CA ARG A 150 -13.20 15.72 -26.26
C ARG A 150 -12.28 16.83 -25.76
N GLN A 151 -11.46 16.59 -24.74
CA GLN A 151 -10.52 17.57 -24.20
C GLN A 151 -9.45 17.96 -25.22
N PHE A 152 -8.96 17.04 -26.02
CA PHE A 152 -8.04 17.34 -27.14
C PHE A 152 -8.73 18.14 -28.22
N GLY A 153 -10.00 17.86 -28.53
CA GLY A 153 -10.81 18.65 -29.47
C GLY A 153 -10.94 20.09 -29.01
N GLU A 154 -11.39 20.31 -27.77
CA GLU A 154 -11.55 21.65 -27.15
C GLU A 154 -10.23 22.44 -27.15
N LYS A 155 -9.10 21.79 -26.81
CA LYS A 155 -7.79 22.42 -26.82
C LYS A 155 -7.32 22.77 -28.24
N ARG A 156 -7.59 21.94 -29.22
CA ARG A 156 -7.29 22.21 -30.65
C ARG A 156 -8.07 23.42 -31.18
N GLU A 157 -9.37 23.49 -30.87
CA GLU A 157 -10.21 24.63 -31.25
C GLU A 157 -9.75 25.93 -30.59
N SER A 158 -9.40 25.86 -29.29
CA SER A 158 -8.84 27.01 -28.57
C SER A 158 -7.52 27.52 -29.20
N VAL A 159 -6.65 26.60 -29.59
CA VAL A 159 -5.39 26.94 -30.27
C VAL A 159 -5.66 27.52 -31.68
N ALA A 160 -6.63 26.97 -32.40
CA ALA A 160 -7.01 27.48 -33.72
C ALA A 160 -7.55 28.95 -33.66
N SER A 161 -8.47 29.19 -32.73
CA SER A 161 -9.03 30.52 -32.48
C SER A 161 -7.97 31.53 -32.04
N ALA A 162 -7.03 31.11 -31.19
CA ALA A 162 -5.91 32.00 -30.82
C ALA A 162 -5.00 32.32 -31.98
N ARG A 163 -4.73 31.37 -32.88
CA ARG A 163 -3.94 31.62 -34.12
C ARG A 163 -4.65 32.58 -35.07
N GLU A 164 -5.95 32.39 -35.24
CA GLU A 164 -6.75 33.29 -36.10
C GLU A 164 -6.80 34.72 -35.54
N SER A 165 -6.88 34.86 -34.22
CA SER A 165 -6.81 36.18 -33.55
C SER A 165 -5.44 36.85 -33.74
N VAL A 166 -4.37 36.08 -33.64
CA VAL A 166 -3.00 36.60 -33.88
C VAL A 166 -2.82 37.03 -35.34
N GLU A 167 -3.31 36.24 -36.31
CA GLU A 167 -3.20 36.57 -37.74
C GLU A 167 -4.04 37.80 -38.08
N SER A 168 -5.23 37.92 -37.51
CA SER A 168 -6.07 39.11 -37.67
C SER A 168 -5.42 40.38 -37.10
N ALA A 169 -4.78 40.27 -35.92
CA ALA A 169 -4.05 41.38 -35.33
C ALA A 169 -2.84 41.78 -36.19
N ARG A 170 -2.15 40.82 -36.77
CA ARG A 170 -0.99 41.07 -37.66
C ARG A 170 -1.40 41.75 -38.96
N THR A 171 -2.49 41.29 -39.59
CA THR A 171 -3.03 41.94 -40.81
C THR A 171 -3.52 43.34 -40.51
N ALA A 172 -4.11 43.60 -39.36
CA ALA A 172 -4.53 44.93 -38.93
C ALA A 172 -3.31 45.88 -38.74
N GLU A 173 -2.24 45.37 -38.15
CA GLU A 173 -0.98 46.11 -37.99
C GLU A 173 -0.31 46.45 -39.33
N GLU A 174 -0.28 45.48 -40.26
CA GLU A 174 0.26 45.73 -41.63
C GLU A 174 -0.59 46.72 -42.43
N SER A 175 -1.90 46.76 -42.19
CA SER A 175 -2.79 47.69 -42.89
C SER A 175 -2.74 49.13 -42.32
N ALA A 176 -2.17 49.30 -41.12
CA ALA A 176 -2.06 50.60 -40.44
C ALA A 176 -0.71 51.29 -40.71
N ARG A 177 0.18 50.65 -41.44
CA ARG A 177 1.48 51.23 -41.94
C ARG A 177 1.35 51.76 -43.34
#